data_2deaf207fd678000dc40fcf61cf80cd7
#
_entry.id   2deaf207fd678000dc40fcf61cf80cd7
#
_cell.length_a   1.000
_cell.length_b   1.000
_cell.length_c   1.000
_cell.angle_alpha   90.00
_cell.angle_beta   90.00
_cell.angle_gamma   90.00
#
_symmetry.space_group_name_H-M   'P 1'
#
loop_
_entity.id
_entity.type
_entity.pdbx_description
1 polymer ?
#
loop_
_entity_poly.entity_id
_entity_poly.type
_entity_poly.pdbx_seq_one_letter_code
_entity_poly.pdbx_strand_id
1 'polypeptide(L)'
;KNLYLLYETLKVQQQEQKSKELIYRSLLNNIDSAALILEKENDDWNIFLMNDFFSDLFKVPKVSHWKYLKNYLPSLCSEIEKTEFNELKSSISIKIEDQDVQTFVLQTSRTQTYNKEYYIILLDSIQRVIEKKEKEAWINLMKIISHELMNSLTPIRALSQNLLHIVDQENLEEDDFEDIKSSISTIIN
;
A
#
# COMPACT_ATOMS: atom_id res chain seq x y z
N LYS A 1 -38.27 -36.79 0.93
CA LYS A 1 -37.41 -36.33 2.03
C LYS A 1 -35.98 -35.99 1.53
N ASN A 2 -35.37 -36.83 0.66
CA ASN A 2 -34.01 -36.60 0.13
C ASN A 2 -33.90 -35.36 -0.78
N LEU A 3 -34.93 -35.08 -1.60
CA LEU A 3 -34.92 -33.99 -2.59
C LEU A 3 -34.94 -32.61 -1.87
N TYR A 4 -35.68 -32.49 -0.78
CA TYR A 4 -35.75 -31.25 0.03
C TYR A 4 -34.42 -30.97 0.71
N LEU A 5 -33.79 -32.01 1.30
CA LEU A 5 -32.47 -31.88 1.93
C LEU A 5 -31.41 -31.45 0.91
N LEU A 6 -31.43 -32.02 -0.28
CA LEU A 6 -30.51 -31.66 -1.39
C LEU A 6 -30.72 -30.21 -1.81
N TYR A 7 -31.96 -29.77 -1.94
CA TYR A 7 -32.29 -28.38 -2.27
C TYR A 7 -31.77 -27.39 -1.22
N GLU A 8 -32.01 -27.67 0.07
CA GLU A 8 -31.48 -26.83 1.18
C GLU A 8 -29.95 -26.79 1.18
N THR A 9 -29.28 -27.93 0.98
CA THR A 9 -27.81 -27.99 0.91
C THR A 9 -27.27 -27.17 -0.25
N LEU A 10 -27.88 -27.26 -1.44
CA LEU A 10 -27.48 -26.46 -2.62
C LEU A 10 -27.70 -24.97 -2.38
N LYS A 11 -28.80 -24.60 -1.73
CA LYS A 11 -29.09 -23.21 -1.39
C LYS A 11 -28.09 -22.62 -0.41
N VAL A 12 -27.72 -23.38 0.62
CA VAL A 12 -26.69 -22.97 1.57
C VAL A 12 -25.33 -22.81 0.88
N GLN A 13 -24.93 -23.77 0.05
CA GLN A 13 -23.69 -23.68 -0.73
C GLN A 13 -23.68 -22.47 -1.66
N GLN A 14 -24.77 -22.16 -2.33
CA GLN A 14 -24.87 -20.97 -3.18
C GLN A 14 -24.76 -19.67 -2.37
N GLN A 15 -25.36 -19.62 -1.18
CA GLN A 15 -25.24 -18.46 -0.28
C GLN A 15 -23.82 -18.27 0.23
N GLU A 16 -23.14 -19.36 0.62
CA GLU A 16 -21.74 -19.31 1.02
C GLU A 16 -20.81 -18.84 -0.10
N GLN A 17 -21.02 -19.32 -1.33
CA GLN A 17 -20.25 -18.87 -2.49
C GLN A 17 -20.46 -17.38 -2.77
N LYS A 18 -21.71 -16.90 -2.74
CA LYS A 18 -22.01 -15.47 -2.91
C LYS A 18 -21.38 -14.61 -1.82
N SER A 19 -21.42 -15.07 -0.58
CA SER A 19 -20.80 -14.37 0.54
C SER A 19 -19.27 -14.28 0.38
N LYS A 20 -18.61 -15.35 -0.04
CA LYS A 20 -17.17 -15.36 -0.34
C LYS A 20 -16.82 -14.39 -1.47
N GLU A 21 -17.60 -14.39 -2.54
CA GLU A 21 -17.41 -13.47 -3.67
C GLU A 21 -17.53 -12.01 -3.23
N LEU A 22 -18.53 -11.68 -2.42
CA LEU A 22 -18.70 -10.33 -1.87
C LEU A 22 -17.54 -9.90 -0.99
N ILE A 23 -17.02 -10.81 -0.15
CA ILE A 23 -15.84 -10.55 0.69
C ILE A 23 -14.61 -10.30 -0.19
N TYR A 24 -14.36 -11.12 -1.21
CA TYR A 24 -13.23 -10.93 -2.12
C TYR A 24 -13.33 -9.62 -2.89
N ARG A 25 -14.50 -9.27 -3.40
CA ARG A 25 -14.74 -7.97 -4.05
C ARG A 25 -14.48 -6.81 -3.10
N SER A 26 -14.98 -6.90 -1.86
CA SER A 26 -14.74 -5.87 -0.85
C SER A 26 -13.26 -5.72 -0.52
N LEU A 27 -12.53 -6.82 -0.35
CA LEU A 27 -11.10 -6.79 -0.10
C LEU A 27 -10.32 -6.15 -1.25
N LEU A 28 -10.64 -6.51 -2.50
CA LEU A 28 -9.98 -5.98 -3.69
C LEU A 28 -10.33 -4.51 -3.96
N ASN A 29 -11.52 -4.05 -3.56
CA ASN A 29 -11.89 -2.64 -3.68
C ASN A 29 -11.27 -1.76 -2.58
N ASN A 30 -10.74 -2.36 -1.51
CA ASN A 30 -10.02 -1.64 -0.45
C ASN A 30 -8.51 -1.51 -0.69
N ILE A 31 -7.99 -2.09 -1.78
CA ILE A 31 -6.58 -1.90 -2.15
C ILE A 31 -6.44 -0.67 -3.06
N ASP A 32 -5.37 0.10 -2.84
CA ASP A 32 -5.03 1.29 -3.63
C ASP A 32 -4.26 0.93 -4.94
N SER A 33 -4.48 -0.26 -5.46
CA SER A 33 -3.87 -0.76 -6.70
C SER A 33 -4.97 -1.17 -7.68
N ALA A 34 -4.74 -0.92 -8.97
CA ALA A 34 -5.64 -1.42 -9.99
C ALA A 34 -5.48 -2.94 -10.13
N ALA A 35 -6.53 -3.69 -9.84
CA ALA A 35 -6.53 -5.14 -9.82
C ALA A 35 -7.50 -5.74 -10.84
N LEU A 36 -6.99 -6.71 -11.60
CA LEU A 36 -7.75 -7.47 -12.57
C LEU A 36 -7.43 -8.95 -12.41
N ILE A 37 -8.44 -9.80 -12.34
CA ILE A 37 -8.30 -11.25 -12.31
C ILE A 37 -8.97 -11.83 -13.55
N LEU A 38 -8.22 -12.60 -14.30
CA LEU A 38 -8.70 -13.34 -15.46
C LEU A 38 -8.89 -14.81 -15.09
N GLU A 39 -9.91 -15.44 -15.66
CA GLU A 39 -10.16 -16.88 -15.58
C GLU A 39 -10.06 -17.46 -17.00
N LYS A 40 -9.31 -18.54 -17.15
CA LYS A 40 -9.18 -19.23 -18.43
C LYS A 40 -10.36 -20.17 -18.67
N GLU A 41 -11.01 -20.00 -19.80
CA GLU A 41 -12.11 -20.84 -20.24
C GLU A 41 -11.96 -21.14 -21.74
N ASN A 42 -11.85 -22.44 -22.10
CA ASN A 42 -11.74 -22.88 -23.50
C ASN A 42 -10.69 -22.13 -24.33
N ASP A 43 -9.47 -21.95 -23.82
CA ASP A 43 -8.36 -21.19 -24.40
C ASP A 43 -8.55 -19.66 -24.49
N ASP A 44 -9.68 -19.13 -24.08
CA ASP A 44 -9.92 -17.69 -23.95
C ASP A 44 -9.79 -17.22 -22.49
N TRP A 45 -9.46 -15.94 -22.32
CA TRP A 45 -9.41 -15.29 -21.01
C TRP A 45 -10.65 -14.45 -20.77
N ASN A 46 -11.41 -14.79 -19.73
CA ASN A 46 -12.55 -14.03 -19.25
C ASN A 46 -12.14 -13.20 -18.05
N ILE A 47 -12.73 -12.01 -17.89
CA ILE A 47 -12.51 -11.18 -16.72
C ILE A 47 -13.39 -11.70 -15.59
N PHE A 48 -12.76 -12.38 -14.64
CA PHE A 48 -13.43 -12.89 -13.44
C PHE A 48 -13.72 -11.76 -12.46
N LEU A 49 -12.76 -10.84 -12.27
CA LEU A 49 -12.91 -9.70 -11.38
C LEU A 49 -12.08 -8.51 -11.86
N MET A 50 -12.69 -7.33 -11.80
CA MET A 50 -12.06 -6.03 -12.01
C MET A 50 -12.48 -5.16 -10.82
N ASN A 51 -11.51 -4.64 -10.04
CA ASN A 51 -11.85 -3.77 -8.93
C ASN A 51 -12.27 -2.38 -9.40
N ASP A 52 -12.95 -1.64 -8.54
CA ASP A 52 -13.47 -0.32 -8.87
C ASP A 52 -12.33 0.65 -9.16
N PHE A 53 -11.21 0.51 -8.43
CA PHE A 53 -10.02 1.31 -8.66
C PHE A 53 -9.46 1.17 -10.08
N PHE A 54 -9.46 -0.04 -10.67
CA PHE A 54 -9.05 -0.26 -12.07
C PHE A 54 -9.98 0.50 -13.04
N SER A 55 -11.30 0.34 -12.86
CA SER A 55 -12.28 1.00 -13.72
C SER A 55 -12.17 2.52 -13.66
N ASP A 56 -12.02 3.08 -12.46
CA ASP A 56 -11.97 4.52 -12.23
C ASP A 56 -10.67 5.13 -12.74
N LEU A 57 -9.53 4.45 -12.51
CA LEU A 57 -8.21 4.91 -12.91
C LEU A 57 -8.08 4.96 -14.44
N PHE A 58 -8.47 3.91 -15.12
CA PHE A 58 -8.32 3.78 -16.57
C PHE A 58 -9.54 4.23 -17.36
N LYS A 59 -10.62 4.66 -16.69
CA LYS A 59 -11.91 5.03 -17.32
C LYS A 59 -12.49 3.93 -18.19
N VAL A 60 -12.29 2.68 -17.79
CA VAL A 60 -12.75 1.49 -18.50
C VAL A 60 -14.02 0.95 -17.85
N PRO A 61 -15.08 0.71 -18.61
CA PRO A 61 -16.28 0.04 -18.08
C PRO A 61 -15.95 -1.40 -17.67
N LYS A 62 -16.73 -1.96 -16.74
CA LYS A 62 -16.59 -3.36 -16.36
C LYS A 62 -16.96 -4.25 -17.53
N VAL A 63 -15.97 -4.79 -18.22
CA VAL A 63 -16.12 -5.73 -19.34
C VAL A 63 -15.93 -7.17 -18.87
N SER A 64 -16.51 -8.12 -19.58
CA SER A 64 -16.48 -9.56 -19.18
C SER A 64 -15.38 -10.37 -19.85
N HIS A 65 -14.80 -9.88 -20.95
CA HIS A 65 -13.78 -10.63 -21.71
C HIS A 65 -12.54 -9.79 -21.97
N TRP A 66 -11.39 -10.44 -21.96
CA TRP A 66 -10.09 -9.84 -22.24
C TRP A 66 -10.05 -9.10 -23.59
N LYS A 67 -10.65 -9.69 -24.62
CA LYS A 67 -10.71 -9.10 -25.97
C LYS A 67 -11.37 -7.74 -26.00
N TYR A 68 -12.34 -7.46 -25.12
CA TYR A 68 -12.98 -6.15 -25.05
C TYR A 68 -12.11 -5.13 -24.33
N LEU A 69 -11.32 -5.56 -23.35
CA LEU A 69 -10.37 -4.70 -22.65
C LEU A 69 -9.31 -4.15 -23.61
N LYS A 70 -8.94 -4.93 -24.63
CA LYS A 70 -7.95 -4.53 -25.64
C LYS A 70 -8.34 -3.24 -26.41
N ASN A 71 -9.63 -2.96 -26.53
CA ASN A 71 -10.10 -1.73 -27.17
C ASN A 71 -9.84 -0.48 -26.31
N TYR A 72 -9.74 -0.64 -24.99
CA TYR A 72 -9.51 0.45 -24.04
C TYR A 72 -8.04 0.59 -23.66
N LEU A 73 -7.36 -0.55 -23.45
CA LEU A 73 -5.98 -0.60 -22.94
C LEU A 73 -5.08 -1.47 -23.84
N PRO A 74 -4.89 -1.09 -25.12
CA PRO A 74 -4.12 -1.89 -26.07
C PRO A 74 -2.67 -2.11 -25.64
N SER A 75 -2.02 -1.11 -25.03
CA SER A 75 -0.63 -1.21 -24.55
C SER A 75 -0.48 -2.28 -23.46
N LEU A 76 -1.39 -2.29 -22.48
CA LEU A 76 -1.41 -3.29 -21.41
C LEU A 76 -1.64 -4.69 -21.96
N CYS A 77 -2.65 -4.84 -22.80
CA CYS A 77 -2.99 -6.14 -23.38
C CYS A 77 -1.88 -6.69 -24.27
N SER A 78 -1.25 -5.83 -25.08
CA SER A 78 -0.11 -6.23 -25.93
C SER A 78 1.08 -6.68 -25.09
N GLU A 79 1.38 -6.03 -23.97
CA GLU A 79 2.51 -6.41 -23.11
C GLU A 79 2.28 -7.78 -22.46
N ILE A 80 1.07 -8.03 -21.97
CA ILE A 80 0.70 -9.32 -21.35
C ILE A 80 0.66 -10.44 -22.40
N GLU A 81 0.09 -10.19 -23.57
CA GLU A 81 0.03 -11.18 -24.66
C GLU A 81 1.42 -11.58 -25.16
N LYS A 82 2.40 -10.65 -25.21
CA LYS A 82 3.80 -10.98 -25.56
C LYS A 82 4.45 -11.95 -24.60
N THR A 83 4.04 -11.96 -23.34
CA THR A 83 4.55 -12.89 -22.33
C THR A 83 3.79 -14.21 -22.29
N GLU A 84 2.81 -14.41 -23.18
CA GLU A 84 1.92 -15.58 -23.19
C GLU A 84 1.25 -15.81 -21.83
N PHE A 85 0.87 -14.72 -21.14
CA PHE A 85 0.29 -14.76 -19.79
C PHE A 85 1.20 -15.45 -18.76
N ASN A 86 2.51 -15.32 -18.89
CA ASN A 86 3.46 -15.74 -17.87
C ASN A 86 3.63 -14.62 -16.81
N GLU A 87 4.18 -15.00 -15.67
CA GLU A 87 4.46 -14.05 -14.59
C GLU A 87 5.45 -12.97 -15.07
N LEU A 88 5.09 -11.72 -14.80
CA LEU A 88 5.85 -10.55 -15.22
C LEU A 88 5.90 -9.53 -14.09
N LYS A 89 7.06 -8.91 -13.96
CA LYS A 89 7.20 -7.68 -13.16
C LYS A 89 7.98 -6.67 -13.97
N SER A 90 7.30 -5.65 -14.46
CA SER A 90 7.88 -4.61 -15.32
C SER A 90 7.24 -3.26 -15.05
N SER A 91 7.78 -2.22 -15.69
CA SER A 91 7.10 -0.92 -15.77
C SER A 91 6.48 -0.74 -17.15
N ILE A 92 5.25 -0.26 -17.18
CA ILE A 92 4.51 -0.01 -18.41
C ILE A 92 3.99 1.43 -18.42
N SER A 93 4.10 2.07 -19.57
CA SER A 93 3.52 3.39 -19.81
C SER A 93 2.18 3.26 -20.51
N ILE A 94 1.13 3.79 -19.87
CA ILE A 94 -0.24 3.74 -20.38
C ILE A 94 -0.73 5.18 -20.59
N LYS A 95 -1.26 5.44 -21.75
CA LYS A 95 -1.97 6.69 -22.04
C LYS A 95 -3.42 6.52 -21.59
N ILE A 96 -3.84 7.31 -20.61
CA ILE A 96 -5.22 7.37 -20.14
C ILE A 96 -5.94 8.46 -20.93
N GLU A 97 -7.19 8.21 -21.34
CA GLU A 97 -8.02 9.20 -22.02
C GLU A 97 -8.00 10.55 -21.27
N ASP A 98 -7.76 11.64 -21.99
CA ASP A 98 -7.68 13.01 -21.45
C ASP A 98 -6.58 13.29 -20.40
N GLN A 99 -5.62 12.39 -20.23
CA GLN A 99 -4.48 12.55 -19.31
C GLN A 99 -3.16 12.33 -20.04
N ASP A 100 -2.06 12.78 -19.40
CA ASP A 100 -0.71 12.48 -19.85
C ASP A 100 -0.39 10.99 -19.70
N VAL A 101 0.63 10.54 -20.44
CA VAL A 101 1.14 9.18 -20.32
C VAL A 101 1.63 8.95 -18.90
N GLN A 102 1.03 7.99 -18.19
CA GLN A 102 1.42 7.60 -16.85
C GLN A 102 2.18 6.28 -16.86
N THR A 103 3.16 6.16 -15.97
CA THR A 103 3.94 4.94 -15.81
C THR A 103 3.49 4.16 -14.59
N PHE A 104 3.25 2.86 -14.79
CA PHE A 104 2.78 1.92 -13.78
C PHE A 104 3.78 0.79 -13.59
N VAL A 105 3.88 0.30 -12.36
CA VAL A 105 4.48 -1.00 -12.08
C VAL A 105 3.42 -2.05 -12.37
N LEU A 106 3.68 -2.88 -13.37
CA LEU A 106 2.87 -4.05 -13.72
C LEU A 106 3.44 -5.26 -13.00
N GLN A 107 2.64 -5.91 -12.22
CA GLN A 107 2.96 -7.21 -11.61
C GLN A 107 1.87 -8.21 -11.93
N THR A 108 2.27 -9.37 -12.41
CA THR A 108 1.33 -10.44 -12.75
C THR A 108 1.70 -11.73 -12.02
N SER A 109 0.71 -12.56 -11.76
CA SER A 109 0.90 -13.90 -11.22
C SER A 109 -0.13 -14.86 -11.79
N ARG A 110 0.23 -16.14 -11.87
CA ARG A 110 -0.60 -17.22 -12.38
C ARG A 110 -0.88 -18.21 -11.27
N THR A 111 -2.13 -18.63 -11.13
CA THR A 111 -2.52 -19.63 -10.15
C THR A 111 -3.50 -20.61 -10.76
N GLN A 112 -3.42 -21.85 -10.34
CA GLN A 112 -4.30 -22.91 -10.82
C GLN A 112 -4.99 -23.57 -9.64
N THR A 113 -6.30 -23.72 -9.75
CA THR A 113 -7.13 -24.50 -8.84
C THR A 113 -7.68 -25.69 -9.61
N TYR A 114 -8.17 -26.74 -8.95
CA TYR A 114 -8.59 -28.03 -9.48
C TYR A 114 -8.92 -28.12 -10.99
N ASN A 115 -9.70 -27.20 -11.54
CA ASN A 115 -10.12 -27.23 -12.96
C ASN A 115 -10.07 -25.85 -13.62
N LYS A 116 -9.53 -24.82 -12.96
CA LYS A 116 -9.54 -23.45 -13.45
C LYS A 116 -8.17 -22.82 -13.27
N GLU A 117 -7.80 -22.05 -14.27
CA GLU A 117 -6.58 -21.29 -14.30
C GLU A 117 -6.92 -19.80 -14.20
N TYR A 118 -6.22 -19.10 -13.31
CA TYR A 118 -6.40 -17.67 -13.07
C TYR A 118 -5.11 -16.91 -13.35
N TYR A 119 -5.26 -15.73 -13.92
CA TYR A 119 -4.17 -14.80 -14.12
C TYR A 119 -4.50 -13.48 -13.44
N ILE A 120 -3.66 -13.06 -12.51
CA ILE A 120 -3.85 -11.88 -11.68
C ILE A 120 -2.93 -10.78 -12.21
N ILE A 121 -3.49 -9.60 -12.41
CA ILE A 121 -2.81 -8.41 -12.90
C ILE A 121 -2.98 -7.32 -11.87
N LEU A 122 -1.87 -6.76 -11.39
CA LEU A 122 -1.82 -5.61 -10.49
C LEU A 122 -1.04 -4.49 -11.17
N LEU A 123 -1.58 -3.28 -11.07
CA LEU A 123 -0.97 -2.06 -11.61
C LEU A 123 -0.92 -1.01 -10.51
N ASP A 124 0.29 -0.58 -10.17
CA ASP A 124 0.56 0.49 -9.21
C ASP A 124 1.16 1.69 -9.95
N SER A 125 0.63 2.88 -9.70
CA SER A 125 1.25 4.10 -10.22
C SER A 125 2.65 4.30 -9.60
N ILE A 126 3.67 4.50 -10.44
CA ILE A 126 5.04 4.79 -9.97
C ILE A 126 5.05 6.03 -9.07
N GLN A 127 4.29 7.05 -9.41
CA GLN A 127 4.19 8.26 -8.62
C GLN A 127 3.71 7.96 -7.20
N ARG A 128 2.68 7.13 -7.04
CA ARG A 128 2.17 6.70 -5.71
C ARG A 128 3.19 5.88 -4.93
N VAL A 129 3.93 5.02 -5.60
CA VAL A 129 4.99 4.22 -4.95
C VAL A 129 6.09 5.14 -4.42
N ILE A 130 6.48 6.16 -5.19
CA ILE A 130 7.46 7.16 -4.77
C ILE A 130 6.94 7.95 -3.58
N GLU A 131 5.75 8.54 -3.66
CA GLU A 131 5.13 9.31 -2.58
C GLU A 131 5.01 8.52 -1.27
N LYS A 132 4.65 7.24 -1.36
CA LYS A 132 4.62 6.35 -0.21
C LYS A 132 6.00 6.15 0.41
N LYS A 133 7.02 5.94 -0.42
CA LYS A 133 8.41 5.78 0.02
C LYS A 133 8.98 7.06 0.63
N GLU A 134 8.69 8.21 0.05
CA GLU A 134 9.08 9.51 0.60
C GLU A 134 8.43 9.72 1.96
N LYS A 135 7.14 9.45 2.10
CA LYS A 135 6.43 9.55 3.39
C LYS A 135 7.00 8.62 4.45
N GLU A 136 7.32 7.37 4.10
CA GLU A 136 7.97 6.43 5.00
C GLU A 136 9.36 6.94 5.44
N ALA A 137 10.16 7.47 4.51
CA ALA A 137 11.46 8.05 4.79
C ALA A 137 11.36 9.28 5.72
N TRP A 138 10.40 10.18 5.49
CA TRP A 138 10.11 11.32 6.34
C TRP A 138 9.75 10.92 7.78
N ILE A 139 8.87 9.93 7.93
CA ILE A 139 8.47 9.42 9.25
C ILE A 139 9.69 8.87 10.00
N ASN A 140 10.55 8.12 9.32
CA ASN A 140 11.77 7.57 9.92
C ASN A 140 12.76 8.68 10.30
N LEU A 141 12.95 9.67 9.44
CA LEU A 141 13.80 10.83 9.71
C LEU A 141 13.29 11.61 10.94
N MET A 142 11.98 11.87 11.02
CA MET A 142 11.39 12.56 12.17
C MET A 142 11.57 11.80 13.48
N LYS A 143 11.49 10.47 13.45
CA LYS A 143 11.77 9.64 14.64
C LYS A 143 13.22 9.81 15.11
N ILE A 144 14.18 9.77 14.18
CA ILE A 144 15.59 9.94 14.50
C ILE A 144 15.85 11.34 15.07
N ILE A 145 15.36 12.39 14.39
CA ILE A 145 15.51 13.78 14.84
C ILE A 145 14.88 13.97 16.23
N SER A 146 13.68 13.45 16.45
CA SER A 146 13.02 13.55 17.75
C SER A 146 13.81 12.87 18.85
N HIS A 147 14.39 11.71 18.58
CA HIS A 147 15.24 11.00 19.54
C HIS A 147 16.52 11.78 19.85
N GLU A 148 17.20 12.31 18.83
CA GLU A 148 18.42 13.13 19.01
C GLU A 148 18.14 14.45 19.74
N LEU A 149 17.01 15.11 19.40
CA LEU A 149 16.59 16.31 20.14
C LEU A 149 16.29 15.99 21.60
N MET A 150 15.58 14.92 21.91
CA MET A 150 15.32 14.52 23.30
C MET A 150 16.59 14.18 24.05
N ASN A 151 17.53 13.50 23.41
CA ASN A 151 18.84 13.17 23.98
C ASN A 151 19.67 14.43 24.28
N SER A 152 19.53 15.47 23.47
CA SER A 152 20.23 16.75 23.66
C SER A 152 19.50 17.69 24.66
N LEU A 153 18.18 17.72 24.64
CA LEU A 153 17.38 18.61 25.50
C LEU A 153 17.25 18.08 26.93
N THR A 154 17.28 16.76 27.14
CA THR A 154 17.12 16.19 28.48
C THR A 154 18.26 16.59 29.44
N PRO A 155 19.55 16.54 29.04
CA PRO A 155 20.65 17.04 29.85
C PRO A 155 20.57 18.56 30.13
N ILE A 156 20.22 19.35 29.10
CA ILE A 156 20.06 20.80 29.23
C ILE A 156 18.98 21.11 30.27
N ARG A 157 17.84 20.43 30.21
CA ARG A 157 16.76 20.59 31.19
C ARG A 157 17.22 20.22 32.60
N ALA A 158 17.92 19.09 32.74
CA ALA A 158 18.44 18.64 34.03
C ALA A 158 19.43 19.67 34.63
N LEU A 159 20.39 20.17 33.83
CA LEU A 159 21.33 21.19 34.24
C LEU A 159 20.62 22.52 34.61
N SER A 160 19.64 22.95 33.83
CA SER A 160 18.84 24.14 34.12
C SER A 160 18.04 24.01 35.42
N GLN A 161 17.47 22.83 35.71
CA GLN A 161 16.78 22.56 36.95
C GLN A 161 17.74 22.58 38.18
N ASN A 162 18.95 22.01 38.00
CA ASN A 162 19.99 22.04 39.03
C ASN A 162 20.43 23.47 39.33
N LEU A 163 20.70 24.26 38.27
CA LEU A 163 21.01 25.71 38.42
C LEU A 163 19.94 26.47 39.18
N LEU A 164 18.67 26.22 38.85
CA LEU A 164 17.56 26.87 39.53
C LEU A 164 17.52 26.51 41.02
N HIS A 165 17.77 25.21 41.34
CA HIS A 165 17.80 24.75 42.72
C HIS A 165 18.94 25.39 43.53
N ILE A 166 20.12 25.53 42.93
CA ILE A 166 21.28 26.16 43.59
C ILE A 166 20.98 27.66 43.84
N VAL A 167 20.44 28.39 42.87
CA VAL A 167 20.14 29.82 42.98
C VAL A 167 19.03 30.11 44.00
N ASP A 168 18.09 29.17 44.23
CA ASP A 168 17.02 29.31 45.21
C ASP A 168 17.45 29.01 46.67
N GLN A 169 18.71 28.65 46.91
CA GLN A 169 19.25 28.48 48.26
C GLN A 169 19.54 29.83 48.93
N GLU A 170 19.16 29.96 50.20
CA GLU A 170 19.34 31.25 50.94
C GLU A 170 20.82 31.59 51.20
N ASN A 171 21.73 30.62 51.20
CA ASN A 171 23.19 30.81 51.37
C ASN A 171 23.94 30.00 50.31
N LEU A 172 24.65 30.68 49.41
CA LEU A 172 25.49 30.10 48.39
C LEU A 172 26.90 29.91 48.96
N GLU A 173 27.44 28.69 48.89
CA GLU A 173 28.80 28.36 49.26
C GLU A 173 29.75 28.52 48.04
N GLU A 174 31.08 28.51 48.28
CA GLU A 174 32.08 28.71 47.21
C GLU A 174 32.03 27.58 46.15
N ASP A 175 31.70 26.35 46.56
CA ASP A 175 31.50 25.17 45.72
C ASP A 175 30.26 25.32 44.79
N ASP A 176 29.21 26.04 45.22
CA ASP A 176 27.98 26.30 44.42
C ASP A 176 28.30 27.14 43.18
N PHE A 177 29.24 28.11 43.31
CA PHE A 177 29.66 28.95 42.19
C PHE A 177 30.44 28.14 41.13
N GLU A 178 31.23 27.16 41.53
CA GLU A 178 31.94 26.26 40.58
C GLU A 178 30.94 25.35 39.85
N ASP A 179 29.93 24.81 40.54
CA ASP A 179 28.87 23.99 39.94
C ASP A 179 28.01 24.78 38.98
N ILE A 180 27.64 26.03 39.29
CA ILE A 180 26.95 26.94 38.39
C ILE A 180 27.77 27.17 37.13
N LYS A 181 29.03 27.46 37.22
CA LYS A 181 29.94 27.77 36.12
C LYS A 181 30.12 26.50 35.21
N SER A 182 30.30 25.34 35.82
CA SER A 182 30.43 24.06 35.13
C SER A 182 29.12 23.72 34.35
N SER A 183 27.96 23.88 34.99
CA SER A 183 26.68 23.62 34.38
C SER A 183 26.41 24.53 33.19
N ILE A 184 26.65 25.85 33.34
CA ILE A 184 26.50 26.82 32.25
C ILE A 184 27.49 26.47 31.08
N SER A 185 28.75 26.15 31.39
CA SER A 185 29.70 25.78 30.36
C SER A 185 29.28 24.55 29.56
N THR A 186 28.65 23.58 30.21
CA THR A 186 28.16 22.34 29.55
C THR A 186 26.90 22.61 28.70
N ILE A 187 26.08 23.60 29.05
CA ILE A 187 24.90 23.99 28.25
C ILE A 187 25.30 24.76 26.98
N ILE A 188 26.40 25.52 27.04
CA ILE A 188 26.86 26.38 25.93
C ILE A 188 27.64 25.58 24.87
N ASN A 189 28.31 24.48 25.24
CA ASN A 189 29.06 23.63 24.34
C ASN A 189 28.23 22.51 23.72
#